data_16b683ce6199e7dc57563859d398d850
#
_entry.id   16b683ce6199e7dc57563859d398d850
#
_cell.length_a   1.000
_cell.length_b   1.000
_cell.length_c   1.000
_cell.angle_alpha   90.00
_cell.angle_beta   90.00
_cell.angle_gamma   90.00
#
_symmetry.space_group_name_H-M   'P 1'
#
loop_
_entity.id
_entity.type
_entity.pdbx_description
1 polymer ?
#
loop_
_entity_poly.entity_id
_entity_poly.type
_entity_poly.pdbx_seq_one_letter_code
_entity_poly.pdbx_strand_id
1 'polypeptide(L)'
;MASDQTPLLSVSEFLASINQTLEYAYPFIEVEGEVASFKVNQNKFIFFDIKDSGGSVGCFMTVWQLRTPIEDGMKVIVRATPKVTQWGKFSLTVQTIRPSGEGSIKKSFELLNDITGSLHHHS
;
A
#
# COMPACT_ATOMS: atom_id res chain seq x y z
N MET A 1 18.36 34.76 -13.95
CA MET A 1 18.50 33.61 -14.82
C MET A 1 18.11 32.35 -14.10
N ALA A 2 17.09 31.66 -14.63
CA ALA A 2 16.61 30.45 -14.00
C ALA A 2 17.69 29.37 -13.91
N SER A 3 18.53 29.29 -14.92
CA SER A 3 19.60 28.29 -14.96
C SER A 3 20.61 28.45 -13.83
N ASP A 4 20.81 29.69 -13.36
CA ASP A 4 21.76 29.95 -12.27
C ASP A 4 21.23 29.48 -10.93
N GLN A 5 19.94 29.21 -10.86
CA GLN A 5 19.28 28.78 -9.63
C GLN A 5 18.92 27.30 -9.65
N THR A 6 19.41 26.59 -10.65
CA THR A 6 19.21 25.15 -10.70
C THR A 6 19.99 24.49 -9.58
N PRO A 7 19.35 23.80 -8.65
CA PRO A 7 20.06 23.17 -7.55
C PRO A 7 20.90 22.00 -8.03
N LEU A 8 22.05 21.86 -7.42
CA LEU A 8 22.91 20.69 -7.64
C LEU A 8 22.83 19.83 -6.37
N LEU A 9 22.30 18.63 -6.50
CA LEU A 9 22.07 17.75 -5.37
C LEU A 9 22.77 16.42 -5.59
N SER A 10 23.18 15.80 -4.51
CA SER A 10 23.57 14.39 -4.56
C SER A 10 22.31 13.54 -4.74
N VAL A 11 22.48 12.26 -5.07
CA VAL A 11 21.34 11.35 -5.21
C VAL A 11 20.56 11.27 -3.90
N SER A 12 21.26 11.11 -2.78
CA SER A 12 20.59 11.00 -1.48
C SER A 12 19.87 12.30 -1.10
N GLU A 13 20.45 13.44 -1.40
CA GLU A 13 19.80 14.73 -1.17
C GLU A 13 18.55 14.89 -2.03
N PHE A 14 18.63 14.45 -3.28
CA PHE A 14 17.49 14.50 -4.18
C PHE A 14 16.35 13.63 -3.67
N LEU A 15 16.64 12.38 -3.30
CA LEU A 15 15.61 11.47 -2.78
C LEU A 15 14.99 12.00 -1.49
N ALA A 16 15.81 12.55 -0.60
CA ALA A 16 15.30 13.14 0.63
C ALA A 16 14.41 14.35 0.34
N SER A 17 14.76 15.16 -0.63
CA SER A 17 13.98 16.32 -1.05
C SER A 17 12.63 15.90 -1.62
N ILE A 18 12.62 14.84 -2.45
CA ILE A 18 11.38 14.33 -3.01
C ILE A 18 10.46 13.81 -1.88
N ASN A 19 11.03 13.06 -0.93
CA ASN A 19 10.23 12.54 0.19
C ASN A 19 9.68 13.68 1.06
N GLN A 20 10.45 14.71 1.28
CA GLN A 20 10.00 15.87 2.04
C GLN A 20 8.84 16.57 1.32
N THR A 21 8.95 16.72 0.01
CA THR A 21 7.90 17.33 -0.80
C THR A 21 6.62 16.48 -0.78
N LEU A 22 6.76 15.16 -0.91
CA LEU A 22 5.62 14.24 -0.85
C LEU A 22 4.96 14.29 0.51
N GLU A 23 5.74 14.31 1.58
CA GLU A 23 5.22 14.38 2.93
C GLU A 23 4.44 15.67 3.17
N TYR A 24 4.92 16.77 2.62
CA TYR A 24 4.23 18.05 2.70
C TYR A 24 2.92 18.05 1.91
N ALA A 25 2.95 17.53 0.68
CA ALA A 25 1.79 17.53 -0.20
C ALA A 25 0.76 16.48 0.19
N TYR A 26 1.22 15.31 0.65
CA TYR A 26 0.38 14.15 0.94
C TYR A 26 0.78 13.51 2.27
N PRO A 27 0.52 14.17 3.42
CA PRO A 27 0.87 13.55 4.71
C PRO A 27 0.19 12.21 4.90
N PHE A 28 -1.10 12.13 4.55
CA PHE A 28 -1.86 10.89 4.47
C PHE A 28 -2.86 11.01 3.35
N ILE A 29 -2.97 9.95 2.54
CA ILE A 29 -3.96 9.89 1.47
C ILE A 29 -4.70 8.57 1.54
N GLU A 30 -5.88 8.54 0.96
CA GLU A 30 -6.60 7.30 0.74
C GLU A 30 -6.67 7.05 -0.76
N VAL A 31 -6.33 5.83 -1.15
CA VAL A 31 -6.34 5.43 -2.56
C VAL A 31 -7.16 4.16 -2.69
N GLU A 32 -8.03 4.14 -3.68
CA GLU A 32 -8.89 3.00 -3.95
C GLU A 32 -8.42 2.28 -5.21
N GLY A 33 -8.37 0.96 -5.15
CA GLY A 33 -8.00 0.16 -6.30
C GLY A 33 -8.16 -1.32 -6.04
N GLU A 34 -7.89 -2.11 -7.07
CA GLU A 34 -7.95 -3.56 -7.00
C GLU A 34 -6.58 -4.11 -6.64
N VAL A 35 -6.56 -5.04 -5.68
CA VAL A 35 -5.33 -5.69 -5.22
C VAL A 35 -4.80 -6.65 -6.27
N ALA A 36 -3.50 -6.58 -6.51
CA ALA A 36 -2.79 -7.49 -7.41
C ALA A 36 -1.42 -7.82 -6.82
N SER A 37 -0.91 -9.00 -7.18
CA SER A 37 0.44 -9.43 -6.78
C SER A 37 0.67 -9.38 -5.27
N PHE A 38 -0.34 -9.74 -4.51
CA PHE A 38 -0.27 -9.77 -3.05
C PHE A 38 0.69 -10.86 -2.61
N LYS A 39 1.67 -10.50 -1.79
CA LYS A 39 2.62 -11.47 -1.27
C LYS A 39 3.16 -11.04 0.09
N VAL A 40 3.52 -12.04 0.89
CA VAL A 40 4.10 -11.83 2.20
C VAL A 40 5.55 -12.33 2.16
N ASN A 41 6.48 -11.48 2.55
CA ASN A 41 7.90 -11.80 2.61
C ASN A 41 8.32 -12.00 4.06
N GLN A 42 9.03 -13.12 4.31
CA GLN A 42 9.59 -13.40 5.63
C GLN A 42 8.55 -13.39 6.76
N ASN A 43 7.30 -13.66 6.43
CA ASN A 43 6.17 -13.60 7.38
C ASN A 43 6.07 -12.27 8.12
N LYS A 44 6.61 -11.21 7.54
CA LYS A 44 6.73 -9.92 8.19
C LYS A 44 6.27 -8.76 7.31
N PHE A 45 6.65 -8.78 6.04
CA PHE A 45 6.40 -7.69 5.11
C PHE A 45 5.39 -8.09 4.05
N ILE A 46 4.45 -7.20 3.77
CA ILE A 46 3.44 -7.40 2.74
C ILE A 46 3.70 -6.43 1.61
N PHE A 47 3.72 -6.96 0.38
CA PHE A 47 3.85 -6.18 -0.84
C PHE A 47 2.68 -6.51 -1.75
N PHE A 48 2.10 -5.50 -2.34
CA PHE A 48 1.03 -5.68 -3.31
C PHE A 48 0.93 -4.42 -4.17
N ASP A 49 0.21 -4.54 -5.27
CA ASP A 49 -0.14 -3.39 -6.09
C ASP A 49 -1.62 -3.11 -5.94
N ILE A 50 -2.00 -1.86 -6.06
CA ILE A 50 -3.39 -1.49 -6.27
C ILE A 50 -3.48 -0.85 -7.64
N LYS A 51 -4.50 -1.20 -8.39
CA LYS A 51 -4.64 -0.78 -9.78
C LYS A 51 -6.08 -0.44 -10.12
N ASP A 52 -6.24 0.35 -11.17
CA ASP A 52 -7.51 0.59 -11.82
C ASP A 52 -7.25 0.61 -13.33
N SER A 53 -8.24 1.03 -14.11
CA SER A 53 -8.10 1.04 -15.57
C SER A 53 -7.03 2.02 -16.06
N GLY A 54 -6.63 2.97 -15.26
CA GLY A 54 -5.71 4.02 -15.65
C GLY A 54 -4.32 3.94 -15.05
N GLY A 55 -4.10 3.09 -14.06
CA GLY A 55 -2.81 3.07 -13.41
C GLY A 55 -2.63 1.99 -12.36
N SER A 56 -1.42 1.90 -11.86
CA SER A 56 -1.04 0.94 -10.83
C SER A 56 0.01 1.58 -9.92
N VAL A 57 -0.05 1.27 -8.64
CA VAL A 57 0.94 1.75 -7.68
C VAL A 57 1.27 0.65 -6.68
N GLY A 58 2.57 0.53 -6.36
CA GLY A 58 3.04 -0.45 -5.38
C GLY A 58 2.76 -0.01 -3.96
N CYS A 59 2.42 -0.98 -3.12
CA CYS A 59 2.11 -0.75 -1.71
C CYS A 59 2.96 -1.66 -0.83
N PHE A 60 3.26 -1.17 0.35
CA PHE A 60 4.04 -1.89 1.36
C PHE A 60 3.38 -1.71 2.72
N MET A 61 3.32 -2.78 3.50
CA MET A 61 2.87 -2.73 4.89
C MET A 61 3.46 -3.90 5.65
N THR A 62 3.29 -3.91 6.97
CA THR A 62 3.68 -5.05 7.80
C THR A 62 2.46 -5.92 8.08
N VAL A 63 2.72 -7.19 8.42
CA VAL A 63 1.64 -8.14 8.72
C VAL A 63 0.81 -7.69 9.93
N TRP A 64 1.42 -6.94 10.85
CA TRP A 64 0.72 -6.44 12.04
C TRP A 64 -0.34 -5.38 11.71
N GLN A 65 -0.20 -4.73 10.57
CA GLN A 65 -1.16 -3.70 10.13
C GLN A 65 -2.34 -4.28 9.40
N LEU A 66 -2.23 -5.52 8.96
CA LEU A 66 -3.30 -6.18 8.23
C LEU A 66 -4.32 -6.74 9.22
N ARG A 67 -5.46 -6.07 9.32
CA ARG A 67 -6.53 -6.44 10.26
C ARG A 67 -7.66 -7.20 9.59
N THR A 68 -7.69 -7.21 8.29
CA THR A 68 -8.79 -7.76 7.50
C THR A 68 -8.18 -8.62 6.41
N PRO A 69 -8.68 -9.85 6.18
CA PRO A 69 -8.16 -10.68 5.10
C PRO A 69 -8.31 -10.02 3.74
N ILE A 70 -7.23 -10.01 2.98
CA ILE A 70 -7.15 -9.38 1.66
C ILE A 70 -6.53 -10.38 0.70
N GLU A 71 -7.04 -10.43 -0.52
CA GLU A 71 -6.45 -11.23 -1.58
C GLU A 71 -6.57 -10.51 -2.93
N ASP A 72 -5.85 -11.04 -3.92
CA ASP A 72 -5.87 -10.49 -5.27
C ASP A 72 -7.30 -10.44 -5.81
N GLY A 73 -7.61 -9.37 -6.54
CA GLY A 73 -8.93 -9.17 -7.13
C GLY A 73 -9.89 -8.39 -6.25
N MET A 74 -9.58 -8.22 -4.98
CA MET A 74 -10.43 -7.44 -4.09
C MET A 74 -10.21 -5.95 -4.32
N LYS A 75 -11.29 -5.19 -4.25
CA LYS A 75 -11.22 -3.74 -4.28
C LYS A 75 -11.07 -3.22 -2.85
N VAL A 76 -10.07 -2.38 -2.65
CA VAL A 76 -9.71 -1.90 -1.31
C VAL A 76 -9.48 -0.40 -1.32
N ILE A 77 -9.54 0.18 -0.13
CA ILE A 77 -9.09 1.54 0.12
C ILE A 77 -7.91 1.44 1.08
N VAL A 78 -6.76 1.99 0.68
CA VAL A 78 -5.59 2.05 1.54
C VAL A 78 -5.39 3.47 2.03
N ARG A 79 -5.10 3.60 3.32
CA ARG A 79 -4.64 4.86 3.89
C ARG A 79 -3.13 4.77 3.98
N ALA A 80 -2.44 5.68 3.33
CA ALA A 80 -1.01 5.52 3.12
C ALA A 80 -0.29 6.85 2.97
N THR A 81 1.03 6.78 3.07
CA THR A 81 1.92 7.90 2.82
C THR A 81 2.78 7.55 1.60
N PRO A 82 2.80 8.39 0.58
CA PRO A 82 3.66 8.14 -0.58
C PRO A 82 5.13 8.35 -0.20
N LYS A 83 5.99 7.52 -0.75
CA LYS A 83 7.41 7.55 -0.44
C LYS A 83 8.25 7.04 -1.60
N VAL A 84 9.46 7.58 -1.73
CA VAL A 84 10.45 7.06 -2.68
C VAL A 84 11.55 6.40 -1.85
N THR A 85 11.88 5.16 -2.19
CA THR A 85 12.90 4.40 -1.49
C THR A 85 14.30 4.90 -1.85
N GLN A 86 15.31 4.43 -1.10
CA GLN A 86 16.70 4.78 -1.39
C GLN A 86 17.15 4.27 -2.75
N TRP A 87 16.41 3.34 -3.35
CA TRP A 87 16.69 2.84 -4.70
C TRP A 87 15.88 3.56 -5.77
N GLY A 88 15.20 4.64 -5.41
CA GLY A 88 14.42 5.44 -6.35
C GLY A 88 13.07 4.88 -6.73
N LYS A 89 12.57 3.91 -5.97
CA LYS A 89 11.26 3.31 -6.25
C LYS A 89 10.16 4.02 -5.48
N PHE A 90 9.13 4.42 -6.20
CA PHE A 90 7.93 5.01 -5.59
C PHE A 90 7.04 3.91 -5.03
N SER A 91 6.52 4.12 -3.83
CA SER A 91 5.54 3.20 -3.24
C SER A 91 4.69 3.93 -2.21
N LEU A 92 3.58 3.30 -1.85
CA LEU A 92 2.73 3.76 -0.76
C LEU A 92 3.06 2.93 0.48
N THR A 93 3.43 3.61 1.56
CA THR A 93 3.60 2.97 2.86
C THR A 93 2.22 2.94 3.52
N VAL A 94 1.60 1.78 3.53
CA VAL A 94 0.21 1.62 3.95
C VAL A 94 0.12 1.54 5.46
N GLN A 95 -0.80 2.29 6.04
CA GLN A 95 -1.10 2.22 7.47
C GLN A 95 -2.32 1.37 7.74
N THR A 96 -3.36 1.55 6.94
CA THR A 96 -4.59 0.76 7.06
C THR A 96 -5.09 0.39 5.68
N ILE A 97 -5.78 -0.72 5.61
CA ILE A 97 -6.40 -1.21 4.40
C ILE A 97 -7.78 -1.76 4.76
N ARG A 98 -8.77 -1.45 3.93
CA ARG A 98 -10.12 -1.98 4.14
C ARG A 98 -10.74 -2.33 2.79
N PRO A 99 -11.60 -3.34 2.77
CA PRO A 99 -12.32 -3.66 1.54
C PRO A 99 -13.26 -2.52 1.15
N SER A 100 -13.42 -2.33 -0.14
CA SER A 100 -14.28 -1.31 -0.72
C SER A 100 -15.28 -1.99 -1.64
N GLY A 101 -16.51 -1.51 -1.59
CA GLY A 101 -17.58 -2.09 -2.39
C GLY A 101 -18.13 -3.35 -1.76
N GLU A 102 -19.37 -3.65 -2.10
CA GLU A 102 -20.13 -4.73 -1.48
C GLU A 102 -19.49 -6.10 -1.70
N GLY A 103 -19.00 -6.35 -2.91
CA GLY A 103 -18.37 -7.64 -3.24
C GLY A 103 -17.11 -7.91 -2.46
N SER A 104 -16.26 -6.90 -2.30
CA SER A 104 -15.00 -7.05 -1.57
C SER A 104 -15.23 -7.17 -0.07
N ILE A 105 -16.20 -6.45 0.45
CA ILE A 105 -16.58 -6.55 1.88
C ILE A 105 -17.09 -7.97 2.17
N LYS A 106 -17.95 -8.49 1.30
CA LYS A 106 -18.46 -9.85 1.42
C LYS A 106 -17.34 -10.89 1.34
N LYS A 107 -16.41 -10.72 0.39
CA LYS A 107 -15.29 -11.63 0.23
C LYS A 107 -14.40 -11.65 1.46
N SER A 108 -14.10 -10.49 2.02
CA SER A 108 -13.29 -10.37 3.23
C SER A 108 -13.97 -11.08 4.40
N PHE A 109 -15.27 -10.90 4.54
CA PHE A 109 -16.04 -11.56 5.58
C PHE A 109 -16.02 -13.08 5.42
N GLU A 110 -16.14 -13.58 4.20
CA GLU A 110 -16.08 -15.01 3.91
C GLU A 110 -14.71 -15.59 4.26
N LEU A 111 -13.63 -14.88 3.92
CA LEU A 111 -12.28 -15.32 4.26
C LEU A 111 -12.08 -15.39 5.78
N LEU A 112 -12.61 -14.43 6.50
CA LEU A 112 -12.53 -14.42 7.96
C LEU A 112 -13.33 -15.58 8.56
N ASN A 113 -14.51 -15.85 8.05
CA ASN A 113 -15.35 -16.95 8.50
C ASN A 113 -14.68 -18.30 8.26
N ASP A 114 -14.01 -18.47 7.12
CA ASP A 114 -13.30 -19.71 6.81
C ASP A 114 -12.21 -19.97 7.84
N ILE A 115 -11.44 -18.93 8.19
CA ILE A 115 -10.40 -19.04 9.22
C ILE A 115 -11.03 -19.40 10.57
N THR A 116 -12.09 -18.69 10.96
CA THR A 116 -12.79 -18.95 12.21
C THR A 116 -13.42 -20.32 12.24
N GLY A 117 -14.07 -20.70 11.15
CA GLY A 117 -14.69 -22.02 11.03
C GLY A 117 -13.67 -23.14 11.15
N SER A 118 -12.50 -22.96 10.54
CA SER A 118 -11.41 -23.93 10.63
C SER A 118 -10.94 -24.10 12.06
N LEU A 119 -10.83 -23.00 12.80
CA LEU A 119 -10.44 -23.07 14.22
C LEU A 119 -11.49 -23.77 15.06
N HIS A 120 -12.77 -23.54 14.78
CA HIS A 120 -13.87 -24.20 15.50
C HIS A 120 -13.88 -25.69 15.28
N HIS A 121 -13.55 -26.15 14.10
CA HIS A 121 -13.54 -27.58 13.79
C HIS A 121 -12.48 -28.36 14.57
N HIS A 122 -11.49 -27.68 15.07
CA HIS A 122 -10.42 -28.31 15.84
C HIS A 122 -10.63 -28.24 17.35
N SER A 123 -11.64 -27.57 17.75
CA SER A 123 -12.00 -27.51 19.16
C SER A 123 -13.10 -28.53 19.50
#